data_4aec45c45582944f58b3c2c35cbca53a
#
_entry.id   4aec45c45582944f58b3c2c35cbca53a
#
_cell.length_a   1.000
_cell.length_b   1.000
_cell.length_c   1.000
_cell.angle_alpha   90.00
_cell.angle_beta   90.00
_cell.angle_gamma   90.00
#
_symmetry.space_group_name_H-M   'P 1'
#
loop_
_entity.id
_entity.type
_entity.pdbx_description
1 polymer ?
#
loop_
_entity_poly.entity_id
_entity_poly.type
_entity_poly.pdbx_seq_one_letter_code
_entity_poly.pdbx_strand_id
1 'polypeptide(L)'
;MRTLWWVLGFVLVGGFGLGYGAGKSLHTERISGSAGDVLEDDPVGRLKVFIYELPSKYNKKILQKDPRCLNHMFAAEIFMHRFLLSSPVRTLNPEEADWFYTPIYTTCDLTPNGLPLPFKSPRMMRSAIQLIASNWPYWNRTEGADHFFVVPHDFGACFHYQEEKAIERGILPLLQRATLVQTFGQRNHVCLKDGSITIPPYAPPQKMQAHLIAQDTPRSIFVYFRGLFYDVNNDPEGGYYARGARAAVWENFKDNPLFDISTDHPTTYYEDMQRAIFCLCPLGWAPWSPRLVEAVVFGCIPVIIADDIVLPFADAIPWEEIGVYVAEADVPNLDTILTSIPIDVILRKQRLLANPSMKQAMLFPQPAQSGDAFHQILNGLARKLPHDNSVFLKPGEKMLNWTAGPVGDLKPW
;
A
#
# COMPACT_ATOMS: atom_id res chain seq x y z
N MET A 1 -54.66 -27.16 -7.00
CA MET A 1 -55.17 -28.00 -8.12
C MET A 1 -53.99 -28.29 -9.01
N ARG A 2 -53.55 -29.53 -8.89
CA ARG A 2 -53.33 -30.56 -9.97
C ARG A 2 -52.14 -30.20 -10.86
N THR A 3 -51.08 -30.85 -10.78
CA THR A 3 -50.61 -32.27 -10.97
C THR A 3 -49.74 -32.31 -12.22
N LEU A 4 -48.49 -32.75 -12.05
CA LEU A 4 -47.95 -34.10 -12.34
C LEU A 4 -47.75 -34.30 -13.86
N TRP A 5 -46.71 -34.88 -14.41
CA TRP A 5 -45.93 -36.07 -14.20
C TRP A 5 -44.91 -36.19 -15.34
N TRP A 6 -43.70 -36.74 -15.05
CA TRP A 6 -43.02 -37.96 -15.50
C TRP A 6 -42.47 -37.95 -16.95
N VAL A 7 -41.38 -38.61 -17.37
CA VAL A 7 -40.74 -39.91 -17.07
C VAL A 7 -39.33 -39.96 -17.70
N LEU A 8 -38.38 -40.54 -16.99
CA LEU A 8 -37.32 -41.47 -17.26
C LEU A 8 -37.06 -41.99 -18.69
N GLY A 9 -35.78 -42.16 -19.03
CA GLY A 9 -35.27 -43.04 -20.07
C GLY A 9 -33.78 -43.36 -19.92
N PHE A 10 -33.46 -44.48 -19.31
CA PHE A 10 -32.15 -45.17 -19.33
C PHE A 10 -31.95 -45.85 -20.70
N VAL A 11 -30.71 -45.87 -21.22
CA VAL A 11 -30.13 -47.06 -21.87
C VAL A 11 -28.61 -47.03 -21.75
N LEU A 12 -28.07 -48.07 -21.20
CA LEU A 12 -26.68 -48.57 -21.20
C LEU A 12 -26.37 -49.30 -22.51
N VAL A 13 -25.08 -49.40 -22.85
CA VAL A 13 -24.30 -50.51 -23.45
C VAL A 13 -23.08 -49.83 -24.11
N GLY A 14 -21.81 -49.96 -23.78
CA GLY A 14 -21.01 -51.16 -23.59
C GLY A 14 -20.02 -51.27 -24.75
N GLY A 15 -18.69 -51.16 -24.51
CA GLY A 15 -17.72 -51.44 -25.55
C GLY A 15 -16.27 -51.18 -25.11
N PHE A 16 -15.55 -52.25 -24.80
CA PHE A 16 -14.12 -52.31 -24.50
C PHE A 16 -13.25 -51.94 -25.71
N GLY A 17 -12.17 -51.19 -25.47
CA GLY A 17 -11.10 -51.00 -26.45
C GLY A 17 -9.79 -50.59 -25.76
N LEU A 18 -8.90 -51.53 -25.52
CA LEU A 18 -7.54 -51.32 -25.08
C LEU A 18 -6.70 -50.69 -26.21
N GLY A 19 -6.10 -49.55 -25.97
CA GLY A 19 -5.12 -48.94 -26.85
C GLY A 19 -3.98 -48.30 -26.02
N TYR A 20 -2.85 -48.98 -25.96
CA TYR A 20 -1.59 -48.42 -25.49
C TYR A 20 -1.14 -47.27 -26.43
N GLY A 21 -1.04 -46.09 -25.94
CA GLY A 21 -0.50 -44.94 -26.65
C GLY A 21 0.38 -44.11 -25.73
N ALA A 22 1.67 -44.03 -26.05
CA ALA A 22 2.71 -43.35 -25.33
C ALA A 22 2.33 -41.89 -25.02
N GLY A 23 2.31 -41.53 -23.74
CA GLY A 23 2.13 -40.17 -23.28
C GLY A 23 3.33 -39.31 -23.64
N LYS A 24 3.16 -38.39 -24.60
CA LYS A 24 3.98 -37.21 -24.71
C LYS A 24 3.61 -36.29 -23.56
N SER A 25 4.55 -36.14 -22.63
CA SER A 25 4.51 -35.05 -21.63
C SER A 25 4.38 -33.73 -22.37
N LEU A 26 3.21 -33.14 -22.30
CA LEU A 26 3.02 -31.70 -22.58
C LEU A 26 3.70 -30.95 -21.45
N HIS A 27 4.96 -30.53 -21.67
CA HIS A 27 5.52 -29.41 -20.98
C HIS A 27 4.60 -28.20 -21.29
N THR A 28 3.67 -27.94 -20.40
CA THR A 28 3.06 -26.64 -20.28
C THR A 28 4.20 -25.71 -19.86
N GLU A 29 4.78 -24.99 -20.83
CA GLU A 29 5.55 -23.79 -20.55
C GLU A 29 4.60 -22.90 -19.71
N ARG A 30 4.90 -22.77 -18.44
CA ARG A 30 4.31 -21.71 -17.61
C ARG A 30 4.76 -20.41 -18.24
N ILE A 31 3.86 -19.77 -18.95
CA ILE A 31 3.96 -18.36 -19.30
C ILE A 31 4.33 -17.64 -18.00
N SER A 32 5.41 -16.87 -18.04
CA SER A 32 5.87 -16.03 -16.93
C SER A 32 4.67 -15.34 -16.31
N GLY A 33 4.45 -15.57 -15.00
CA GLY A 33 3.26 -15.10 -14.30
C GLY A 33 3.02 -13.62 -14.55
N SER A 34 1.77 -13.26 -14.74
CA SER A 34 1.38 -11.86 -14.83
C SER A 34 1.68 -11.17 -13.49
N ALA A 35 1.88 -9.86 -13.49
CA ALA A 35 2.07 -9.11 -12.23
C ALA A 35 0.96 -9.39 -11.20
N GLY A 36 -0.27 -9.75 -11.67
CA GLY A 36 -1.36 -10.18 -10.81
C GLY A 36 -1.07 -11.46 -10.03
N ASP A 37 -0.43 -12.45 -10.65
CA ASP A 37 -0.11 -13.72 -9.97
C ASP A 37 0.90 -13.49 -8.83
N VAL A 38 1.80 -12.51 -9.01
CA VAL A 38 2.78 -12.13 -7.99
C VAL A 38 2.10 -11.45 -6.80
N LEU A 39 1.11 -10.60 -7.04
CA LEU A 39 0.37 -9.88 -6.00
C LEU A 39 -0.54 -10.80 -5.17
N GLU A 40 -0.89 -11.97 -5.68
CA GLU A 40 -1.75 -12.96 -5.01
C GLU A 40 -0.97 -13.92 -4.10
N ASP A 41 0.36 -13.91 -4.13
CA ASP A 41 1.17 -14.76 -3.25
C ASP A 41 0.87 -14.48 -1.77
N ASP A 42 0.64 -15.57 -1.02
CA ASP A 42 0.31 -15.53 0.40
C ASP A 42 1.47 -16.13 1.23
N PRO A 43 2.13 -15.33 2.11
CA PRO A 43 3.22 -15.80 2.96
C PRO A 43 2.73 -16.56 4.19
N VAL A 44 1.42 -16.74 4.36
CA VAL A 44 0.84 -17.46 5.52
C VAL A 44 1.48 -18.83 5.68
N GLY A 45 1.91 -19.13 6.90
CA GLY A 45 2.60 -20.37 7.24
C GLY A 45 4.11 -20.37 7.02
N ARG A 46 4.68 -19.35 6.37
CA ARG A 46 6.11 -19.19 6.13
C ARG A 46 6.78 -18.20 7.05
N LEU A 47 5.98 -17.29 7.60
CA LEU A 47 6.41 -16.17 8.42
C LEU A 47 5.84 -16.31 9.83
N LYS A 48 6.64 -15.96 10.84
CA LYS A 48 6.23 -15.91 12.24
C LYS A 48 6.40 -14.50 12.77
N VAL A 49 5.31 -13.89 13.22
CA VAL A 49 5.29 -12.53 13.77
C VAL A 49 4.88 -12.57 15.23
N PHE A 50 5.77 -12.14 16.12
CA PHE A 50 5.43 -11.88 17.51
C PHE A 50 4.90 -10.45 17.67
N ILE A 51 3.80 -10.29 18.39
CA ILE A 51 3.16 -9.00 18.64
C ILE A 51 3.35 -8.64 20.10
N TYR A 52 4.04 -7.53 20.39
CA TYR A 52 4.17 -7.05 21.75
C TYR A 52 2.83 -6.64 22.37
N GLU A 53 2.58 -7.07 23.58
CA GLU A 53 1.45 -6.60 24.38
C GLU A 53 1.83 -5.31 25.10
N LEU A 54 1.61 -4.19 24.46
CA LEU A 54 1.87 -2.88 25.03
C LEU A 54 0.70 -2.37 25.87
N PRO A 55 0.97 -1.56 26.91
CA PRO A 55 -0.08 -0.85 27.65
C PRO A 55 -1.01 -0.08 26.73
N SER A 56 -2.30 -0.08 27.00
CA SER A 56 -3.36 0.49 26.14
C SER A 56 -3.16 1.97 25.79
N LYS A 57 -2.34 2.69 26.56
CA LYS A 57 -1.98 4.10 26.26
C LYS A 57 -1.24 4.29 24.94
N TYR A 58 -0.64 3.22 24.37
CA TYR A 58 0.05 3.27 23.09
C TYR A 58 -0.85 2.96 21.89
N ASN A 59 -2.04 2.41 22.13
CA ASN A 59 -2.95 1.94 21.08
C ASN A 59 -4.44 2.08 21.44
N LYS A 60 -5.05 1.08 22.05
CA LYS A 60 -6.51 0.97 22.25
C LYS A 60 -7.12 2.22 22.92
N LYS A 61 -6.44 2.80 23.93
CA LYS A 61 -6.95 3.96 24.66
C LYS A 61 -6.94 5.22 23.78
N ILE A 62 -5.99 5.35 22.85
CA ILE A 62 -5.93 6.44 21.88
C ILE A 62 -7.12 6.34 20.92
N LEU A 63 -7.36 5.15 20.38
CA LEU A 63 -8.50 4.87 19.50
C LEU A 63 -9.85 5.11 20.19
N GLN A 64 -9.99 4.73 21.46
CA GLN A 64 -11.19 4.98 22.25
C GLN A 64 -11.45 6.47 22.46
N LYS A 65 -10.38 7.26 22.58
CA LYS A 65 -10.48 8.71 22.74
C LYS A 65 -10.88 9.40 21.46
N ASP A 66 -10.39 8.96 20.32
CA ASP A 66 -10.67 9.55 19.02
C ASP A 66 -10.92 8.47 17.94
N PRO A 67 -12.18 8.00 17.81
CA PRO A 67 -12.51 6.97 16.81
C PRO A 67 -12.47 7.46 15.36
N ARG A 68 -12.33 8.78 15.11
CA ARG A 68 -12.21 9.33 13.74
C ARG A 68 -11.05 8.73 12.99
N CYS A 69 -10.00 8.32 13.69
CA CYS A 69 -8.82 7.71 13.07
C CYS A 69 -9.09 6.37 12.35
N LEU A 70 -10.23 5.69 12.62
CA LEU A 70 -10.63 4.49 11.86
C LEU A 70 -10.96 4.77 10.38
N ASN A 71 -11.35 6.00 10.07
CA ASN A 71 -11.69 6.41 8.71
C ASN A 71 -10.65 7.37 8.12
N HIS A 72 -9.60 7.65 8.86
CA HIS A 72 -8.54 8.53 8.41
C HIS A 72 -7.59 7.80 7.45
N MET A 73 -6.99 8.52 6.52
CA MET A 73 -6.00 7.97 5.57
C MET A 73 -4.79 7.29 6.25
N PHE A 74 -4.58 7.52 7.55
CA PHE A 74 -3.53 6.91 8.36
C PHE A 74 -3.98 5.68 9.15
N ALA A 75 -5.18 5.14 8.92
CA ALA A 75 -5.73 4.04 9.70
C ALA A 75 -4.99 2.69 9.52
N ALA A 76 -4.03 2.61 8.60
CA ALA A 76 -3.27 1.38 8.34
C ALA A 76 -2.60 0.80 9.60
N GLU A 77 -2.10 1.64 10.53
CA GLU A 77 -1.51 1.17 11.80
C GLU A 77 -2.51 0.41 12.68
N ILE A 78 -3.79 0.81 12.66
CA ILE A 78 -4.86 0.18 13.44
C ILE A 78 -5.28 -1.15 12.80
N PHE A 79 -5.51 -1.12 11.49
CA PHE A 79 -5.99 -2.29 10.77
C PHE A 79 -4.92 -3.37 10.64
N MET A 80 -3.64 -3.00 10.47
CA MET A 80 -2.54 -3.96 10.50
C MET A 80 -2.42 -4.64 11.88
N HIS A 81 -2.56 -3.90 12.97
CA HIS A 81 -2.60 -4.50 14.32
C HIS A 81 -3.74 -5.51 14.47
N ARG A 82 -4.95 -5.13 14.03
CA ARG A 82 -6.13 -6.02 14.07
C ARG A 82 -5.93 -7.27 13.22
N PHE A 83 -5.42 -7.11 12.01
CA PHE A 83 -5.11 -8.20 11.11
C PHE A 83 -4.12 -9.18 11.74
N LEU A 84 -2.99 -8.68 12.24
CA LEU A 84 -1.97 -9.54 12.84
C LEU A 84 -2.47 -10.31 14.07
N LEU A 85 -3.35 -9.72 14.88
CA LEU A 85 -3.91 -10.39 16.04
C LEU A 85 -4.72 -11.65 15.70
N SER A 86 -5.33 -11.69 14.53
CA SER A 86 -6.16 -12.81 14.03
C SER A 86 -5.47 -13.63 12.94
N SER A 87 -4.28 -13.21 12.48
CA SER A 87 -3.56 -13.86 11.39
C SER A 87 -2.87 -15.15 11.84
N PRO A 88 -2.83 -16.19 10.99
CA PRO A 88 -2.07 -17.41 11.25
C PRO A 88 -0.55 -17.20 11.26
N VAL A 89 -0.03 -16.07 10.79
CA VAL A 89 1.40 -15.73 10.94
C VAL A 89 1.76 -15.34 12.37
N ARG A 90 0.76 -15.03 13.21
CA ARG A 90 1.01 -14.69 14.63
C ARG A 90 1.58 -15.86 15.38
N THR A 91 2.68 -15.61 16.10
CA THR A 91 3.17 -16.53 17.12
C THR A 91 3.04 -15.92 18.52
N LEU A 92 2.80 -16.78 19.52
CA LEU A 92 2.85 -16.41 20.95
C LEU A 92 4.23 -16.72 21.55
N ASN A 93 5.07 -17.47 20.84
CA ASN A 93 6.42 -17.78 21.25
C ASN A 93 7.41 -16.81 20.58
N PRO A 94 7.99 -15.85 21.31
CA PRO A 94 8.93 -14.90 20.74
C PRO A 94 10.24 -15.54 20.25
N GLU A 95 10.59 -16.73 20.73
CA GLU A 95 11.83 -17.40 20.33
C GLU A 95 11.75 -18.03 18.92
N GLU A 96 10.55 -18.21 18.36
CA GLU A 96 10.34 -18.68 16.98
C GLU A 96 10.01 -17.54 16.01
N ALA A 97 9.92 -16.29 16.50
CA ALA A 97 9.53 -15.17 15.70
C ALA A 97 10.60 -14.80 14.66
N ASP A 98 10.18 -14.63 13.44
CA ASP A 98 10.99 -14.03 12.37
C ASP A 98 10.96 -12.51 12.49
N TRP A 99 9.84 -11.94 12.93
CA TRP A 99 9.63 -10.50 13.10
C TRP A 99 8.89 -10.16 14.38
N PHE A 100 9.20 -8.99 14.93
CA PHE A 100 8.55 -8.40 16.09
C PHE A 100 7.75 -7.17 15.68
N TYR A 101 6.45 -7.20 15.91
CA TYR A 101 5.58 -6.07 15.67
C TYR A 101 5.32 -5.26 16.92
N THR A 102 5.49 -3.93 16.80
CA THR A 102 5.26 -2.98 17.89
C THR A 102 4.01 -2.15 17.61
N PRO A 103 2.86 -2.47 18.23
CA PRO A 103 1.58 -1.83 17.96
C PRO A 103 1.45 -0.46 18.66
N ILE A 104 1.93 0.58 18.02
CA ILE A 104 1.84 1.97 18.46
C ILE A 104 0.97 2.75 17.46
N TYR A 105 -0.10 3.40 17.93
CA TYR A 105 -0.95 4.24 17.08
C TYR A 105 -0.42 5.67 17.07
N THR A 106 0.55 5.90 16.19
CA THR A 106 1.33 7.14 16.14
C THR A 106 0.57 8.30 15.53
N THR A 107 -0.43 8.00 14.70
CA THR A 107 -1.19 9.00 13.91
C THR A 107 -2.66 9.11 14.34
N CYS A 108 -3.08 8.37 15.36
CA CYS A 108 -4.47 8.34 15.82
C CYS A 108 -4.79 9.41 16.89
N ASP A 109 -3.83 10.20 17.37
CA ASP A 109 -4.08 11.35 18.26
C ASP A 109 -4.23 12.60 17.39
N LEU A 110 -5.49 12.92 17.06
CA LEU A 110 -5.82 13.95 16.09
C LEU A 110 -6.11 15.31 16.76
N THR A 111 -5.81 16.39 16.07
CA THR A 111 -6.28 17.74 16.37
C THR A 111 -7.80 17.85 16.14
N PRO A 112 -8.47 18.91 16.59
CA PRO A 112 -9.87 19.16 16.24
C PRO A 112 -10.13 19.12 14.73
N ASN A 113 -9.17 19.59 13.94
CA ASN A 113 -9.23 19.61 12.47
C ASN A 113 -8.86 18.26 11.81
N GLY A 114 -8.61 17.20 12.59
CA GLY A 114 -8.33 15.86 12.06
C GLY A 114 -6.88 15.64 11.63
N LEU A 115 -5.95 16.52 11.95
CA LEU A 115 -4.53 16.34 11.68
C LEU A 115 -3.82 15.63 12.85
N PRO A 116 -2.88 14.72 12.60
CA PRO A 116 -2.08 14.12 13.66
C PRO A 116 -1.26 15.15 14.44
N LEU A 117 -1.03 14.88 15.72
CA LEU A 117 -0.20 15.72 16.58
C LEU A 117 1.29 15.34 16.45
N PRO A 118 2.08 16.10 15.67
CA PRO A 118 3.42 15.69 15.27
C PRO A 118 4.41 15.61 16.44
N PHE A 119 4.13 16.30 17.55
CA PHE A 119 5.03 16.36 18.69
C PHE A 119 4.88 15.21 19.68
N LYS A 120 3.72 14.56 19.70
CA LYS A 120 3.46 13.43 20.61
C LYS A 120 3.98 12.11 20.06
N SER A 121 3.87 11.91 18.76
CA SER A 121 4.20 10.63 18.11
C SER A 121 5.67 10.21 18.32
N PRO A 122 6.70 11.07 18.13
CA PRO A 122 8.08 10.69 18.39
C PRO A 122 8.34 10.33 19.86
N ARG A 123 7.73 11.06 20.80
CA ARG A 123 7.89 10.78 22.23
C ARG A 123 7.23 9.47 22.65
N MET A 124 6.04 9.21 22.11
CA MET A 124 5.32 7.96 22.37
C MET A 124 6.07 6.76 21.81
N MET A 125 6.60 6.88 20.59
CA MET A 125 7.39 5.83 19.95
C MET A 125 8.66 5.54 20.75
N ARG A 126 9.41 6.56 21.15
CA ARG A 126 10.59 6.39 22.02
C ARG A 126 10.23 5.71 23.33
N SER A 127 9.16 6.14 23.99
CA SER A 127 8.71 5.54 25.25
C SER A 127 8.32 4.06 25.09
N ALA A 128 7.71 3.69 23.96
CA ALA A 128 7.38 2.30 23.68
C ALA A 128 8.63 1.46 23.43
N ILE A 129 9.58 1.96 22.65
CA ILE A 129 10.87 1.27 22.41
C ILE A 129 11.63 1.07 23.71
N GLN A 130 11.70 2.09 24.56
CA GLN A 130 12.34 1.98 25.88
C GLN A 130 11.65 0.92 26.75
N LEU A 131 10.31 0.87 26.72
CA LEU A 131 9.54 -0.14 27.45
C LEU A 131 9.86 -1.56 26.95
N ILE A 132 9.93 -1.75 25.62
CA ILE A 132 10.27 -3.07 25.06
C ILE A 132 11.70 -3.46 25.42
N ALA A 133 12.64 -2.55 25.23
CA ALA A 133 14.04 -2.79 25.53
C ALA A 133 14.31 -3.11 27.03
N SER A 134 13.46 -2.59 27.93
CA SER A 134 13.58 -2.83 29.38
C SER A 134 12.93 -4.14 29.83
N ASN A 135 11.90 -4.63 29.13
CA ASN A 135 11.12 -5.79 29.58
C ASN A 135 11.41 -7.08 28.80
N TRP A 136 11.98 -6.97 27.60
CA TRP A 136 12.30 -8.10 26.73
C TRP A 136 13.71 -7.98 26.17
N PRO A 137 14.42 -9.10 25.93
CA PRO A 137 15.79 -9.06 25.40
C PRO A 137 15.87 -8.78 23.90
N TYR A 138 14.75 -8.93 23.16
CA TYR A 138 14.73 -9.03 21.70
C TYR A 138 15.14 -7.74 21.00
N TRP A 139 14.69 -6.58 21.48
CA TRP A 139 15.13 -5.29 20.94
C TRP A 139 16.65 -5.11 21.07
N ASN A 140 17.17 -5.32 22.29
CA ASN A 140 18.60 -5.09 22.57
C ASN A 140 19.52 -6.08 21.86
N ARG A 141 19.02 -7.28 21.58
CA ARG A 141 19.75 -8.34 20.88
C ARG A 141 20.11 -7.96 19.45
N THR A 142 19.23 -7.23 18.75
CA THR A 142 19.32 -6.89 17.33
C THR A 142 19.37 -5.39 17.07
N GLU A 143 19.25 -4.56 18.12
CA GLU A 143 19.04 -3.11 18.02
C GLU A 143 17.82 -2.78 17.11
N GLY A 144 16.81 -3.66 17.13
CA GLY A 144 15.57 -3.52 16.38
C GLY A 144 15.60 -4.04 14.95
N ALA A 145 16.66 -4.71 14.47
CA ALA A 145 16.77 -5.17 13.08
C ALA A 145 15.68 -6.17 12.67
N ASP A 146 15.17 -6.96 13.63
CA ASP A 146 14.04 -7.88 13.46
C ASP A 146 12.69 -7.28 13.89
N HIS A 147 12.63 -5.97 14.07
CA HIS A 147 11.41 -5.26 14.44
C HIS A 147 10.87 -4.43 13.28
N PHE A 148 9.54 -4.32 13.21
CA PHE A 148 8.92 -3.40 12.28
C PHE A 148 7.83 -2.55 12.94
N PHE A 149 7.63 -1.36 12.36
CA PHE A 149 6.67 -0.36 12.79
C PHE A 149 5.81 0.08 11.62
N VAL A 150 4.51 0.21 11.83
CA VAL A 150 3.61 0.81 10.84
C VAL A 150 3.45 2.29 11.18
N VAL A 151 3.92 3.16 10.28
CA VAL A 151 3.97 4.61 10.50
C VAL A 151 3.37 5.34 9.29
N PRO A 152 2.02 5.40 9.20
CA PRO A 152 1.33 5.94 8.03
C PRO A 152 1.22 7.47 8.03
N HIS A 153 2.10 8.17 8.72
CA HIS A 153 2.15 9.64 8.71
C HIS A 153 2.65 10.17 7.37
N ASP A 154 2.25 11.40 6.99
CA ASP A 154 2.67 12.08 5.76
C ASP A 154 4.18 12.01 5.52
N PHE A 155 4.97 12.20 6.59
CA PHE A 155 6.42 12.17 6.58
C PHE A 155 6.99 10.95 7.33
N GLY A 156 6.26 9.83 7.32
CA GLY A 156 6.69 8.59 7.98
C GLY A 156 7.14 8.83 9.43
N ALA A 157 8.24 8.21 9.84
CA ALA A 157 8.78 8.32 11.18
C ALA A 157 9.45 9.67 11.50
N CYS A 158 9.54 10.58 10.55
CA CYS A 158 9.91 11.98 10.83
C CYS A 158 8.80 12.74 11.56
N PHE A 159 7.54 12.42 11.30
CA PHE A 159 6.36 13.10 11.87
C PHE A 159 6.37 14.63 11.67
N HIS A 160 7.19 15.14 10.77
CA HIS A 160 7.33 16.56 10.49
C HIS A 160 7.88 16.79 9.09
N TYR A 161 7.42 17.86 8.44
CA TYR A 161 7.88 18.25 7.09
C TYR A 161 9.29 18.85 7.06
N GLN A 162 9.77 19.40 8.18
CA GLN A 162 11.13 19.96 8.29
C GLN A 162 12.09 18.86 8.78
N GLU A 163 13.04 18.49 7.94
CA GLU A 163 14.02 17.45 8.21
C GLU A 163 14.86 17.75 9.47
N GLU A 164 15.31 18.97 9.62
CA GLU A 164 16.10 19.42 10.77
C GLU A 164 15.40 19.13 12.09
N LYS A 165 14.11 19.47 12.18
CA LYS A 165 13.30 19.18 13.37
C LYS A 165 13.07 17.68 13.59
N ALA A 166 13.00 16.90 12.53
CA ALA A 166 12.87 15.44 12.60
C ALA A 166 14.17 14.82 13.16
N ILE A 167 15.32 15.31 12.72
CA ILE A 167 16.64 14.90 13.22
C ILE A 167 16.82 15.33 14.68
N GLU A 168 16.52 16.59 15.00
CA GLU A 168 16.65 17.14 16.36
C GLU A 168 15.82 16.37 17.39
N ARG A 169 14.63 15.90 17.03
CA ARG A 169 13.77 15.10 17.91
C ARG A 169 14.28 13.69 18.17
N GLY A 170 15.22 13.21 17.36
CA GLY A 170 16.06 12.08 17.66
C GLY A 170 15.38 10.69 17.67
N ILE A 171 14.21 10.51 16.99
CA ILE A 171 13.60 9.18 16.89
C ILE A 171 14.24 8.33 15.79
N LEU A 172 14.67 8.96 14.70
CA LEU A 172 15.27 8.26 13.55
C LEU A 172 16.51 7.44 13.92
N PRO A 173 17.42 7.91 14.79
CA PRO A 173 18.56 7.11 15.22
C PRO A 173 18.17 5.80 15.94
N LEU A 174 17.04 5.79 16.67
CA LEU A 174 16.53 4.57 17.32
C LEU A 174 15.94 3.57 16.32
N LEU A 175 15.56 4.03 15.14
CA LEU A 175 14.90 3.21 14.12
C LEU A 175 15.86 2.78 13.00
N GLN A 176 17.16 3.08 13.13
CA GLN A 176 18.14 2.86 12.05
C GLN A 176 18.15 1.44 11.52
N ARG A 177 17.91 0.44 12.36
CA ARG A 177 17.93 -0.96 11.98
C ARG A 177 16.55 -1.57 11.81
N ALA A 178 15.51 -0.96 12.39
CA ALA A 178 14.14 -1.43 12.29
C ALA A 178 13.58 -1.24 10.88
N THR A 179 12.63 -2.07 10.48
CA THR A 179 11.88 -1.88 9.22
C THR A 179 10.70 -0.95 9.44
N LEU A 180 10.61 0.09 8.62
CA LEU A 180 9.48 1.00 8.60
C LEU A 180 8.51 0.60 7.50
N VAL A 181 7.25 0.43 7.84
CA VAL A 181 6.12 0.23 6.94
C VAL A 181 5.37 1.55 6.92
N GLN A 182 5.51 2.34 5.87
CA GLN A 182 5.10 3.74 5.86
C GLN A 182 4.53 4.19 4.51
N THR A 183 3.65 5.20 4.52
CA THR A 183 3.13 5.80 3.29
C THR A 183 4.12 6.76 2.63
N PHE A 184 5.05 7.31 3.41
CA PHE A 184 6.08 8.19 2.88
C PHE A 184 7.08 7.42 2.02
N GLY A 185 7.29 7.89 0.78
CA GLY A 185 8.25 7.32 -0.15
C GLY A 185 8.86 8.41 -1.04
N GLN A 186 10.04 8.93 -0.68
CA GLN A 186 10.82 9.84 -1.50
C GLN A 186 12.29 9.45 -1.41
N ARG A 187 12.90 9.15 -2.56
CA ARG A 187 14.33 8.79 -2.62
C ARG A 187 15.19 9.93 -2.10
N ASN A 188 16.34 9.60 -1.54
CA ASN A 188 17.31 10.54 -1.02
C ASN A 188 16.80 11.49 0.07
N HIS A 189 15.71 11.12 0.74
CA HIS A 189 15.12 11.89 1.82
C HIS A 189 15.34 11.21 3.17
N VAL A 190 15.70 11.97 4.21
CA VAL A 190 16.01 11.43 5.54
C VAL A 190 14.87 10.61 6.17
N CYS A 191 13.62 10.93 5.80
CA CYS A 191 12.43 10.22 6.29
C CYS A 191 12.17 8.88 5.59
N LEU A 192 12.82 8.61 4.47
CA LEU A 192 12.82 7.31 3.82
C LEU A 192 14.08 6.55 4.20
N LYS A 193 13.94 5.60 5.09
CA LYS A 193 15.03 4.70 5.45
C LYS A 193 15.15 3.60 4.40
N ASP A 194 16.40 3.24 4.08
CA ASP A 194 16.69 2.07 3.24
C ASP A 194 16.03 0.82 3.81
N GLY A 195 15.42 0.05 2.94
CA GLY A 195 14.69 -1.13 3.32
C GLY A 195 13.31 -0.88 3.93
N SER A 196 12.77 0.34 3.93
CA SER A 196 11.38 0.59 4.25
C SER A 196 10.43 -0.09 3.25
N ILE A 197 9.23 -0.43 3.71
CA ILE A 197 8.14 -0.91 2.86
C ILE A 197 7.18 0.25 2.68
N THR A 198 7.10 0.78 1.46
CA THR A 198 6.13 1.83 1.15
C THR A 198 4.76 1.20 0.91
N ILE A 199 3.74 1.73 1.60
CA ILE A 199 2.37 1.21 1.57
C ILE A 199 1.39 2.26 1.06
N PRO A 200 0.23 1.84 0.50
CA PRO A 200 -0.84 2.77 0.16
C PRO A 200 -1.42 3.41 1.43
N PRO A 201 -1.90 4.66 1.35
CA PRO A 201 -2.73 5.23 2.41
C PRO A 201 -4.02 4.43 2.54
N TYR A 202 -4.58 4.42 3.76
CA TYR A 202 -5.86 3.74 3.97
C TYR A 202 -6.99 4.44 3.21
N ALA A 203 -7.68 3.67 2.39
CA ALA A 203 -8.94 4.06 1.75
C ALA A 203 -10.05 3.11 2.24
N PRO A 204 -11.20 3.62 2.75
CA PRO A 204 -12.26 2.75 3.27
C PRO A 204 -12.84 1.84 2.17
N PRO A 205 -12.65 0.49 2.23
CA PRO A 205 -13.01 -0.40 1.13
C PRO A 205 -14.51 -0.39 0.80
N GLN A 206 -15.38 -0.31 1.82
CA GLN A 206 -16.83 -0.25 1.62
C GLN A 206 -17.24 1.03 0.86
N LYS A 207 -16.60 2.18 1.16
CA LYS A 207 -16.84 3.42 0.44
C LYS A 207 -16.43 3.29 -1.03
N MET A 208 -15.27 2.69 -1.31
CA MET A 208 -14.84 2.46 -2.69
C MET A 208 -15.81 1.56 -3.46
N GLN A 209 -16.24 0.45 -2.84
CA GLN A 209 -17.17 -0.50 -3.47
C GLN A 209 -18.56 0.09 -3.76
N ALA A 210 -19.05 0.99 -2.90
CA ALA A 210 -20.37 1.62 -3.06
C ALA A 210 -20.48 2.51 -4.30
N HIS A 211 -19.37 2.95 -4.88
CA HIS A 211 -19.34 3.87 -6.02
C HIS A 211 -18.90 3.22 -7.34
N LEU A 212 -18.82 1.88 -7.39
CA LEU A 212 -18.47 1.20 -8.64
C LEU A 212 -19.63 1.32 -9.65
N ILE A 213 -19.28 1.73 -10.87
CA ILE A 213 -20.19 1.75 -12.01
C ILE A 213 -19.96 0.55 -12.95
N ALA A 214 -20.85 0.34 -13.90
CA ALA A 214 -20.74 -0.76 -14.86
C ALA A 214 -19.41 -0.70 -15.63
N GLN A 215 -18.78 -1.85 -15.87
CA GLN A 215 -17.44 -1.95 -16.49
C GLN A 215 -17.43 -1.48 -17.96
N ASP A 216 -18.57 -1.52 -18.62
CA ASP A 216 -18.77 -1.09 -20.01
C ASP A 216 -19.08 0.42 -20.12
N THR A 217 -19.14 1.15 -19.01
CA THR A 217 -19.38 2.59 -19.02
C THR A 217 -18.27 3.30 -19.79
N PRO A 218 -18.60 4.07 -20.87
CA PRO A 218 -17.61 4.76 -21.66
C PRO A 218 -16.80 5.77 -20.87
N ARG A 219 -15.49 5.84 -21.12
CA ARG A 219 -14.62 6.85 -20.54
C ARG A 219 -14.72 8.14 -21.36
N SER A 220 -15.48 9.08 -20.85
CA SER A 220 -15.81 10.35 -21.51
C SER A 220 -14.97 11.53 -21.06
N ILE A 221 -14.18 11.37 -19.98
CA ILE A 221 -13.32 12.41 -19.42
C ILE A 221 -11.87 12.06 -19.78
N PHE A 222 -11.15 12.99 -20.41
CA PHE A 222 -9.77 12.71 -20.79
C PHE A 222 -8.83 12.79 -19.60
N VAL A 223 -8.79 13.93 -18.89
CA VAL A 223 -8.01 14.11 -17.65
C VAL A 223 -8.91 14.57 -16.53
N TYR A 224 -8.81 13.95 -15.36
CA TYR A 224 -9.63 14.26 -14.18
C TYR A 224 -8.79 14.60 -12.97
N PHE A 225 -9.19 15.66 -12.26
CA PHE A 225 -8.63 15.99 -10.95
C PHE A 225 -9.60 16.81 -10.10
N ARG A 226 -9.72 16.44 -8.84
CA ARG A 226 -10.42 17.22 -7.82
C ARG A 226 -9.55 17.36 -6.59
N GLY A 227 -9.32 18.61 -6.16
CA GLY A 227 -8.54 18.90 -4.96
C GLY A 227 -7.93 20.28 -4.97
N LEU A 228 -7.24 20.62 -3.89
CA LEU A 228 -6.60 21.94 -3.76
C LEU A 228 -5.47 22.06 -4.78
N PHE A 229 -5.40 23.22 -5.42
CA PHE A 229 -4.27 23.64 -6.24
C PHE A 229 -3.32 24.53 -5.42
N TYR A 230 -3.85 25.28 -4.46
CA TYR A 230 -3.14 26.12 -3.52
C TYR A 230 -3.60 25.81 -2.09
N ASP A 231 -2.72 25.93 -1.13
CA ASP A 231 -3.07 25.84 0.30
C ASP A 231 -2.82 27.17 0.99
N VAL A 232 -3.66 28.16 0.68
CA VAL A 232 -3.54 29.54 1.16
C VAL A 232 -3.53 29.68 2.69
N ASN A 233 -4.01 28.67 3.41
CA ASN A 233 -4.03 28.69 4.87
C ASN A 233 -2.67 28.30 5.49
N ASN A 234 -1.93 27.39 4.83
CA ASN A 234 -0.66 26.87 5.33
C ASN A 234 0.54 27.33 4.47
N ASP A 235 0.28 27.82 3.26
CA ASP A 235 1.25 28.35 2.31
C ASP A 235 0.70 29.65 1.67
N PRO A 236 0.53 30.73 2.46
CA PRO A 236 -0.12 31.98 1.99
C PRO A 236 0.67 32.71 0.91
N GLU A 237 2.00 32.52 0.86
CA GLU A 237 2.87 33.12 -0.16
C GLU A 237 2.95 32.27 -1.42
N GLY A 238 2.53 30.98 -1.34
CA GLY A 238 2.59 30.02 -2.42
C GLY A 238 3.99 29.47 -2.65
N GLY A 239 4.04 28.36 -3.42
CA GLY A 239 5.31 27.77 -3.88
C GLY A 239 5.80 26.57 -3.07
N TYR A 240 5.38 26.37 -1.83
CA TYR A 240 5.74 25.21 -1.02
C TYR A 240 4.74 24.07 -1.15
N TYR A 241 3.45 24.40 -1.18
CA TYR A 241 2.42 23.37 -1.32
C TYR A 241 2.57 22.64 -2.65
N ALA A 242 2.67 21.31 -2.58
CA ALA A 242 2.92 20.45 -3.73
C ALA A 242 4.11 20.88 -4.60
N ARG A 243 5.10 21.57 -4.00
CA ARG A 243 6.28 22.12 -4.70
C ARG A 243 5.91 22.94 -5.95
N GLY A 244 4.71 23.55 -5.95
CA GLY A 244 4.18 24.33 -7.06
C GLY A 244 3.54 23.50 -8.19
N ALA A 245 3.68 22.16 -8.21
CA ALA A 245 3.17 21.33 -9.30
C ALA A 245 1.65 21.43 -9.49
N ARG A 246 0.87 21.51 -8.39
CA ARG A 246 -0.59 21.69 -8.49
C ARG A 246 -0.98 23.07 -8.99
N ALA A 247 -0.28 24.12 -8.55
CA ALA A 247 -0.47 25.47 -9.06
C ALA A 247 -0.20 25.50 -10.57
N ALA A 248 0.90 24.88 -11.03
CA ALA A 248 1.22 24.79 -12.44
C ALA A 248 0.15 24.04 -13.25
N VAL A 249 -0.43 22.95 -12.70
CA VAL A 249 -1.59 22.27 -13.36
C VAL A 249 -2.74 23.24 -13.54
N TRP A 250 -3.11 23.99 -12.51
CA TRP A 250 -4.22 24.95 -12.60
C TRP A 250 -3.96 26.08 -13.60
N GLU A 251 -2.81 26.71 -13.50
CA GLU A 251 -2.46 27.84 -14.33
C GLU A 251 -2.40 27.50 -15.82
N ASN A 252 -1.94 26.30 -16.16
CA ASN A 252 -1.81 25.89 -17.56
C ASN A 252 -3.09 25.25 -18.13
N PHE A 253 -3.94 24.62 -17.30
CA PHE A 253 -5.00 23.74 -17.85
C PHE A 253 -6.41 24.03 -17.35
N LYS A 254 -6.67 25.04 -16.50
CA LYS A 254 -8.01 25.39 -16.01
C LYS A 254 -9.04 25.66 -17.13
N ASP A 255 -8.58 26.18 -18.27
CA ASP A 255 -9.41 26.52 -19.41
C ASP A 255 -9.24 25.53 -20.58
N ASN A 256 -8.46 24.44 -20.40
CA ASN A 256 -8.25 23.43 -21.43
C ASN A 256 -9.40 22.39 -21.42
N PRO A 257 -10.15 22.22 -22.55
CA PRO A 257 -11.33 21.35 -22.58
C PRO A 257 -11.04 19.86 -22.38
N LEU A 258 -9.78 19.43 -22.46
CA LEU A 258 -9.37 18.05 -22.18
C LEU A 258 -9.23 17.78 -20.67
N PHE A 259 -9.18 18.84 -19.84
CA PHE A 259 -8.93 18.76 -18.42
C PHE A 259 -10.16 19.11 -17.61
N ASP A 260 -10.80 18.11 -17.01
CA ASP A 260 -11.87 18.30 -16.03
C ASP A 260 -11.24 18.40 -14.61
N ILE A 261 -10.80 19.61 -14.28
CA ILE A 261 -10.07 19.91 -13.03
C ILE A 261 -10.78 20.98 -12.22
N SER A 262 -10.92 20.78 -10.90
CA SER A 262 -11.57 21.73 -10.01
C SER A 262 -11.16 21.48 -8.54
N THR A 263 -11.42 22.49 -7.70
CA THR A 263 -11.35 22.37 -6.24
C THR A 263 -12.62 21.74 -5.65
N ASP A 264 -13.73 21.77 -6.38
CA ASP A 264 -15.01 21.24 -5.94
C ASP A 264 -14.95 19.70 -5.83
N HIS A 265 -15.67 19.17 -4.84
CA HIS A 265 -15.81 17.73 -4.64
C HIS A 265 -17.27 17.33 -4.93
N PRO A 266 -17.61 16.99 -6.19
CA PRO A 266 -18.95 16.62 -6.55
C PRO A 266 -19.35 15.28 -5.92
N THR A 267 -20.64 15.03 -5.78
CA THR A 267 -21.16 13.74 -5.31
C THR A 267 -20.79 12.60 -6.24
N THR A 268 -20.51 12.89 -7.52
CA THR A 268 -20.10 11.94 -8.59
C THR A 268 -18.59 11.75 -8.68
N TYR A 269 -17.83 12.18 -7.66
CA TYR A 269 -16.36 12.16 -7.68
C TYR A 269 -15.77 10.82 -8.13
N TYR A 270 -16.25 9.71 -7.59
CA TYR A 270 -15.74 8.37 -7.89
C TYR A 270 -16.26 7.83 -9.23
N GLU A 271 -17.50 8.13 -9.57
CA GLU A 271 -18.10 7.79 -10.86
C GLU A 271 -17.41 8.53 -12.01
N ASP A 272 -17.07 9.82 -11.80
CA ASP A 272 -16.33 10.62 -12.77
C ASP A 272 -14.90 10.09 -12.93
N MET A 273 -14.26 9.67 -11.83
CA MET A 273 -12.94 9.02 -11.88
C MET A 273 -12.97 7.73 -12.72
N GLN A 274 -14.03 6.91 -12.63
CA GLN A 274 -14.21 5.72 -13.46
C GLN A 274 -14.44 6.07 -14.94
N ARG A 275 -15.06 7.21 -15.23
CA ARG A 275 -15.25 7.71 -16.59
C ARG A 275 -14.03 8.44 -17.15
N ALA A 276 -13.01 8.67 -16.36
CA ALA A 276 -11.79 9.31 -16.80
C ALA A 276 -10.79 8.30 -17.38
N ILE A 277 -10.03 8.74 -18.37
CA ILE A 277 -8.90 7.98 -18.91
C ILE A 277 -7.70 8.16 -18.00
N PHE A 278 -7.35 9.41 -17.69
CA PHE A 278 -6.23 9.78 -16.86
C PHE A 278 -6.69 10.50 -15.59
N CYS A 279 -6.15 10.12 -14.44
CA CYS A 279 -6.39 10.77 -13.17
C CYS A 279 -5.09 11.37 -12.63
N LEU A 280 -5.06 12.69 -12.45
CA LEU A 280 -3.86 13.33 -11.91
C LEU A 280 -3.67 12.96 -10.45
N CYS A 281 -2.46 12.51 -10.14
CA CYS A 281 -2.01 12.14 -8.82
C CYS A 281 -0.79 13.00 -8.41
N PRO A 282 -0.92 14.33 -8.39
CA PRO A 282 0.16 15.20 -7.96
C PRO A 282 0.39 15.07 -6.47
N LEU A 283 1.64 15.24 -6.06
CA LEU A 283 2.01 15.31 -4.65
C LEU A 283 1.16 16.34 -3.89
N GLY A 284 1.13 16.22 -2.56
CA GLY A 284 0.57 17.21 -1.66
C GLY A 284 1.69 17.87 -0.84
N TRP A 285 1.50 18.01 0.46
CA TRP A 285 2.59 18.37 1.39
C TRP A 285 3.68 17.28 1.44
N ALA A 286 3.26 16.02 1.33
CA ALA A 286 4.13 14.87 1.16
C ALA A 286 4.14 14.41 -0.32
N PRO A 287 5.11 13.60 -0.76
CA PRO A 287 5.21 13.19 -2.17
C PRO A 287 4.06 12.30 -2.65
N TRP A 288 3.25 11.76 -1.76
CA TRP A 288 2.14 10.86 -2.11
C TRP A 288 0.77 11.57 -2.12
N SER A 289 -0.23 10.92 -2.71
CA SER A 289 -1.61 11.38 -2.74
C SER A 289 -2.58 10.21 -2.60
N PRO A 290 -3.67 10.34 -1.81
CA PRO A 290 -4.73 9.31 -1.73
C PRO A 290 -5.35 8.97 -3.09
N ARG A 291 -5.33 9.91 -4.04
CA ARG A 291 -5.83 9.72 -5.41
C ARG A 291 -5.15 8.59 -6.15
N LEU A 292 -3.91 8.28 -5.79
CA LEU A 292 -3.19 7.16 -6.38
C LEU A 292 -3.92 5.83 -6.13
N VAL A 293 -4.37 5.60 -4.89
CA VAL A 293 -5.17 4.42 -4.53
C VAL A 293 -6.52 4.45 -5.24
N GLU A 294 -7.18 5.59 -5.20
CA GLU A 294 -8.50 5.77 -5.83
C GLU A 294 -8.42 5.52 -7.33
N ALA A 295 -7.43 6.09 -8.03
CA ALA A 295 -7.23 5.88 -9.46
C ALA A 295 -7.06 4.40 -9.81
N VAL A 296 -6.24 3.66 -9.06
CA VAL A 296 -6.04 2.22 -9.28
C VAL A 296 -7.34 1.46 -9.04
N VAL A 297 -8.04 1.72 -7.93
CA VAL A 297 -9.29 1.04 -7.57
C VAL A 297 -10.38 1.26 -8.62
N PHE A 298 -10.49 2.48 -9.15
CA PHE A 298 -11.50 2.83 -10.14
C PHE A 298 -11.04 2.64 -11.59
N GLY A 299 -9.83 2.11 -11.80
CA GLY A 299 -9.30 1.77 -13.13
C GLY A 299 -8.96 2.99 -14.01
N CYS A 300 -8.79 4.16 -13.40
CA CYS A 300 -8.28 5.35 -14.05
C CYS A 300 -6.74 5.31 -14.10
N ILE A 301 -6.13 5.61 -15.23
CA ILE A 301 -4.67 5.58 -15.34
C ILE A 301 -4.07 6.71 -14.47
N PRO A 302 -3.32 6.38 -13.40
CA PRO A 302 -2.74 7.41 -12.55
C PRO A 302 -1.62 8.15 -13.27
N VAL A 303 -1.72 9.48 -13.32
CA VAL A 303 -0.65 10.36 -13.77
C VAL A 303 0.09 10.86 -12.55
N ILE A 304 1.24 10.29 -12.31
CA ILE A 304 2.05 10.50 -11.10
C ILE A 304 2.95 11.71 -11.32
N ILE A 305 2.71 12.78 -10.54
CA ILE A 305 3.47 14.02 -10.60
C ILE A 305 4.12 14.22 -9.22
N ALA A 306 5.25 13.58 -9.04
CA ALA A 306 6.04 13.67 -7.83
C ALA A 306 7.45 13.13 -8.14
N ASP A 307 8.44 14.02 -8.19
CA ASP A 307 9.81 13.63 -8.45
C ASP A 307 10.36 12.78 -7.29
N ASP A 308 11.17 11.78 -7.64
CA ASP A 308 11.80 10.86 -6.70
C ASP A 308 10.84 10.03 -5.81
N ILE A 309 9.55 9.96 -6.13
CA ILE A 309 8.60 9.15 -5.37
C ILE A 309 8.98 7.67 -5.37
N VAL A 310 8.82 7.04 -4.22
CA VAL A 310 8.77 5.58 -4.06
C VAL A 310 7.32 5.17 -3.83
N LEU A 311 6.74 4.52 -4.82
CA LEU A 311 5.33 4.14 -4.82
C LEU A 311 5.05 2.93 -3.93
N PRO A 312 3.80 2.72 -3.49
CA PRO A 312 3.43 1.57 -2.69
C PRO A 312 3.82 0.25 -3.37
N PHE A 313 4.48 -0.63 -2.61
CA PHE A 313 4.90 -1.95 -3.09
C PHE A 313 5.60 -1.90 -4.46
N ALA A 314 6.50 -0.93 -4.64
CA ALA A 314 7.17 -0.67 -5.93
C ALA A 314 8.01 -1.86 -6.44
N ASP A 315 8.33 -2.79 -5.57
CA ASP A 315 9.04 -4.04 -5.86
C ASP A 315 8.10 -5.16 -6.35
N ALA A 316 6.79 -4.98 -6.25
CA ALA A 316 5.76 -5.96 -6.63
C ALA A 316 4.77 -5.41 -7.68
N ILE A 317 4.42 -4.14 -7.60
CA ILE A 317 3.46 -3.51 -8.52
C ILE A 317 4.22 -2.89 -9.69
N PRO A 318 3.87 -3.24 -10.94
CA PRO A 318 4.50 -2.69 -12.13
C PRO A 318 3.94 -1.29 -12.45
N TRP A 319 4.28 -0.30 -11.64
CA TRP A 319 3.74 1.05 -11.75
C TRP A 319 3.94 1.71 -13.12
N GLU A 320 5.05 1.41 -13.80
CA GLU A 320 5.34 1.92 -15.14
C GLU A 320 4.36 1.35 -16.19
N GLU A 321 3.88 0.12 -15.95
CA GLU A 321 2.91 -0.55 -16.84
C GLU A 321 1.48 -0.03 -16.66
N ILE A 322 1.12 0.48 -15.46
CA ILE A 322 -0.24 0.90 -15.13
C ILE A 322 -0.41 2.40 -15.00
N GLY A 323 0.66 3.17 -14.81
CA GLY A 323 0.65 4.62 -14.62
C GLY A 323 1.43 5.37 -15.69
N VAL A 324 1.41 6.69 -15.59
CA VAL A 324 2.23 7.62 -16.37
C VAL A 324 2.99 8.50 -15.39
N TYR A 325 4.32 8.57 -15.53
CA TYR A 325 5.14 9.47 -14.74
C TYR A 325 5.35 10.77 -15.51
N VAL A 326 5.18 11.90 -14.83
CA VAL A 326 5.45 13.23 -15.36
C VAL A 326 6.31 13.97 -14.34
N ALA A 327 7.46 14.47 -14.75
CA ALA A 327 8.30 15.28 -13.90
C ALA A 327 7.57 16.58 -13.48
N GLU A 328 7.81 17.06 -12.28
CA GLU A 328 7.18 18.30 -11.79
C GLU A 328 7.46 19.49 -12.73
N ALA A 329 8.65 19.54 -13.32
CA ALA A 329 9.04 20.56 -14.29
C ALA A 329 8.31 20.45 -15.64
N ASP A 330 7.82 19.26 -15.99
CA ASP A 330 7.14 18.99 -17.27
C ASP A 330 5.62 19.19 -17.21
N VAL A 331 5.08 19.59 -16.08
CA VAL A 331 3.65 19.89 -15.92
C VAL A 331 3.11 20.81 -16.99
N PRO A 332 3.79 21.88 -17.44
CA PRO A 332 3.28 22.74 -18.51
C PRO A 332 3.05 22.03 -19.86
N ASN A 333 3.66 20.86 -20.08
CA ASN A 333 3.55 20.06 -21.31
C ASN A 333 2.60 18.86 -21.14
N LEU A 334 1.82 18.82 -20.08
CA LEU A 334 1.03 17.64 -19.68
C LEU A 334 0.01 17.21 -20.74
N ASP A 335 -0.63 18.16 -21.43
CA ASP A 335 -1.55 17.89 -22.53
C ASP A 335 -0.85 17.19 -23.71
N THR A 336 0.29 17.70 -24.11
CA THR A 336 1.12 17.13 -25.18
C THR A 336 1.60 15.71 -24.78
N ILE A 337 2.06 15.53 -23.57
CA ILE A 337 2.51 14.23 -23.05
C ILE A 337 1.35 13.22 -23.10
N LEU A 338 0.19 13.55 -22.55
CA LEU A 338 -0.93 12.61 -22.45
C LEU A 338 -1.59 12.33 -23.81
N THR A 339 -1.70 13.33 -24.69
CA THR A 339 -2.26 13.12 -26.04
C THR A 339 -1.33 12.35 -26.97
N SER A 340 -0.02 12.34 -26.69
CA SER A 340 0.96 11.56 -27.47
C SER A 340 0.92 10.06 -27.16
N ILE A 341 0.26 9.62 -26.08
CA ILE A 341 0.22 8.21 -25.70
C ILE A 341 -0.70 7.44 -26.66
N PRO A 342 -0.19 6.42 -27.37
CA PRO A 342 -0.99 5.63 -28.31
C PRO A 342 -2.18 4.94 -27.62
N ILE A 343 -3.29 4.81 -28.34
CA ILE A 343 -4.53 4.22 -27.81
C ILE A 343 -4.37 2.77 -27.35
N ASP A 344 -3.54 1.99 -28.02
CA ASP A 344 -3.23 0.60 -27.63
C ASP A 344 -2.50 0.53 -26.30
N VAL A 345 -1.61 1.50 -26.01
CA VAL A 345 -0.93 1.64 -24.72
C VAL A 345 -1.93 2.02 -23.63
N ILE A 346 -2.83 2.97 -23.89
CA ILE A 346 -3.91 3.34 -22.96
C ILE A 346 -4.76 2.11 -22.63
N LEU A 347 -5.22 1.38 -23.64
CA LEU A 347 -6.05 0.18 -23.47
C LEU A 347 -5.30 -0.94 -22.71
N ARG A 348 -3.99 -1.08 -22.96
CA ARG A 348 -3.15 -2.04 -22.20
C ARG A 348 -3.10 -1.68 -20.73
N LYS A 349 -2.81 -0.41 -20.39
CA LYS A 349 -2.79 0.06 -18.98
C LYS A 349 -4.14 -0.14 -18.30
N GLN A 350 -5.23 0.18 -18.97
CA GLN A 350 -6.59 -0.02 -18.43
C GLN A 350 -6.91 -1.50 -18.18
N ARG A 351 -6.48 -2.41 -19.06
CA ARG A 351 -6.65 -3.86 -18.84
C ARG A 351 -5.87 -4.35 -17.64
N LEU A 352 -4.66 -3.87 -17.40
CA LEU A 352 -3.88 -4.20 -16.22
C LEU A 352 -4.55 -3.67 -14.94
N LEU A 353 -5.03 -2.43 -14.96
CA LEU A 353 -5.79 -1.84 -13.84
C LEU A 353 -7.12 -2.54 -13.58
N ALA A 354 -7.71 -3.18 -14.58
CA ALA A 354 -8.94 -3.97 -14.41
C ALA A 354 -8.70 -5.28 -13.64
N ASN A 355 -7.45 -5.74 -13.51
CA ASN A 355 -7.13 -6.94 -12.74
C ASN A 355 -7.52 -6.74 -11.26
N PRO A 356 -8.36 -7.62 -10.69
CA PRO A 356 -8.77 -7.54 -9.29
C PRO A 356 -7.60 -7.48 -8.30
N SER A 357 -6.50 -8.18 -8.58
CA SER A 357 -5.31 -8.22 -7.71
C SER A 357 -4.66 -6.84 -7.57
N MET A 358 -4.64 -6.02 -8.62
CA MET A 358 -4.12 -4.65 -8.55
C MET A 358 -4.93 -3.79 -7.58
N LYS A 359 -6.26 -3.89 -7.66
CA LYS A 359 -7.17 -3.16 -6.77
C LYS A 359 -7.05 -3.67 -5.34
N GLN A 360 -6.98 -4.99 -5.19
CA GLN A 360 -6.89 -5.65 -3.88
C GLN A 360 -5.62 -5.25 -3.14
N ALA A 361 -4.47 -5.20 -3.81
CA ALA A 361 -3.20 -4.82 -3.23
C ALA A 361 -3.18 -3.38 -2.66
N MET A 362 -4.09 -2.51 -3.10
CA MET A 362 -4.21 -1.14 -2.60
C MET A 362 -5.07 -1.01 -1.35
N LEU A 363 -5.77 -2.04 -0.93
CA LEU A 363 -6.82 -1.95 0.09
C LEU A 363 -6.49 -2.75 1.36
N PHE A 364 -7.02 -2.27 2.49
CA PHE A 364 -6.97 -2.92 3.79
C PHE A 364 -8.38 -3.40 4.17
N PRO A 365 -8.92 -4.47 3.54
CA PRO A 365 -10.30 -4.90 3.76
C PRO A 365 -10.49 -5.54 5.14
N GLN A 366 -11.73 -5.59 5.60
CA GLN A 366 -12.14 -6.26 6.82
C GLN A 366 -13.34 -7.17 6.52
N PRO A 367 -13.19 -8.48 6.55
CA PRO A 367 -11.97 -9.27 6.84
C PRO A 367 -10.92 -9.14 5.74
N ALA A 368 -9.66 -9.45 6.10
CA ALA A 368 -8.54 -9.51 5.16
C ALA A 368 -8.80 -10.53 4.05
N GLN A 369 -8.28 -10.25 2.85
CA GLN A 369 -8.42 -11.06 1.66
C GLN A 369 -7.05 -11.35 1.06
N SER A 370 -6.88 -12.50 0.44
CA SER A 370 -5.60 -12.87 -0.19
C SER A 370 -5.14 -11.80 -1.18
N GLY A 371 -3.85 -11.46 -1.16
CA GLY A 371 -3.24 -10.46 -2.03
C GLY A 371 -3.53 -9.01 -1.66
N ASP A 372 -4.23 -8.73 -0.57
CA ASP A 372 -4.49 -7.36 -0.09
C ASP A 372 -3.24 -6.67 0.48
N ALA A 373 -3.38 -5.42 0.86
CA ALA A 373 -2.26 -4.63 1.38
C ALA A 373 -1.60 -5.27 2.62
N PHE A 374 -2.36 -5.99 3.46
CA PHE A 374 -1.78 -6.71 4.60
C PHE A 374 -0.85 -7.82 4.13
N HIS A 375 -1.27 -8.61 3.14
CA HIS A 375 -0.48 -9.70 2.58
C HIS A 375 0.73 -9.16 1.82
N GLN A 376 0.60 -8.03 1.12
CA GLN A 376 1.75 -7.37 0.48
C GLN A 376 2.78 -6.87 1.50
N ILE A 377 2.36 -6.39 2.66
CA ILE A 377 3.27 -6.06 3.76
C ILE A 377 4.00 -7.32 4.24
N LEU A 378 3.26 -8.42 4.47
CA LEU A 378 3.87 -9.69 4.89
C LEU A 378 4.85 -10.23 3.84
N ASN A 379 4.51 -10.14 2.55
CA ASN A 379 5.41 -10.49 1.45
C ASN A 379 6.69 -9.62 1.46
N GLY A 380 6.54 -8.31 1.68
CA GLY A 380 7.67 -7.40 1.83
C GLY A 380 8.58 -7.76 3.01
N LEU A 381 8.00 -8.14 4.15
CA LEU A 381 8.75 -8.61 5.32
C LEU A 381 9.44 -9.96 5.06
N ALA A 382 8.75 -10.88 4.37
CA ALA A 382 9.31 -12.20 4.03
C ALA A 382 10.52 -12.07 3.09
N ARG A 383 10.49 -11.14 2.12
CA ARG A 383 11.64 -10.87 1.22
C ARG A 383 12.86 -10.30 1.92
N LYS A 384 12.70 -9.72 3.10
CA LYS A 384 13.81 -9.16 3.88
C LYS A 384 14.53 -10.19 4.76
N LEU A 385 14.09 -11.44 4.72
CA LEU A 385 14.74 -12.52 5.44
C LEU A 385 15.81 -13.20 4.53
N PRO A 386 16.93 -13.67 5.12
CA PRO A 386 17.30 -13.46 6.52
C PRO A 386 17.53 -11.98 6.80
N HIS A 387 17.29 -11.57 8.03
CA HIS A 387 17.77 -10.27 8.48
C HIS A 387 19.25 -10.13 8.14
N ASP A 388 19.73 -8.92 7.91
CA ASP A 388 21.12 -8.68 7.54
C ASP A 388 22.09 -9.35 8.55
N ASN A 389 23.36 -9.54 8.15
CA ASN A 389 24.38 -10.20 8.96
C ASN A 389 24.60 -9.59 10.37
N SER A 390 23.92 -8.50 10.67
CA SER A 390 23.95 -7.83 11.96
C SER A 390 22.90 -8.34 12.95
N VAL A 391 22.03 -9.25 12.56
CA VAL A 391 21.10 -9.94 13.47
C VAL A 391 21.87 -11.07 14.15
N PHE A 392 22.26 -10.85 15.41
CA PHE A 392 22.89 -11.87 16.23
C PHE A 392 21.83 -12.80 16.81
N LEU A 393 21.78 -14.03 16.32
CA LEU A 393 20.97 -15.08 16.92
C LEU A 393 21.74 -15.68 18.10
N LYS A 394 21.05 -15.97 19.20
CA LYS A 394 21.65 -16.70 20.30
C LYS A 394 21.93 -18.15 19.90
N PRO A 395 22.90 -18.82 20.54
CA PRO A 395 23.09 -20.24 20.34
C PRO A 395 21.78 -21.03 20.54
N GLY A 396 21.40 -21.82 19.55
CA GLY A 396 20.15 -22.58 19.52
C GLY A 396 18.93 -21.84 18.95
N GLU A 397 19.04 -20.56 18.63
CA GLU A 397 18.00 -19.85 17.90
C GLU A 397 17.98 -20.26 16.41
N LYS A 398 16.78 -20.17 15.82
CA LYS A 398 16.55 -20.49 14.41
C LYS A 398 17.39 -19.58 13.52
N MET A 399 18.33 -20.16 12.80
CA MET A 399 19.02 -19.48 11.70
C MET A 399 18.22 -19.64 10.41
N LEU A 400 17.71 -18.52 9.90
CA LEU A 400 17.04 -18.48 8.60
C LEU A 400 18.06 -18.21 7.52
N ASN A 401 18.44 -19.24 6.78
CA ASN A 401 19.35 -19.10 5.64
C ASN A 401 18.54 -19.08 4.34
N TRP A 402 18.20 -17.89 3.90
CA TRP A 402 17.39 -17.68 2.69
C TRP A 402 18.21 -17.81 1.40
N THR A 403 19.52 -17.81 1.48
CA THR A 403 20.38 -18.12 0.32
C THR A 403 20.42 -19.61 0.02
N ALA A 404 20.18 -20.46 1.02
CA ALA A 404 20.12 -21.91 0.86
C ALA A 404 18.74 -22.50 1.16
N GLY A 405 17.86 -21.75 1.85
CA GLY A 405 16.51 -22.17 2.22
C GLY A 405 15.47 -21.55 1.33
N PRO A 406 14.21 -21.58 1.61
CA PRO A 406 13.07 -21.86 0.75
C PRO A 406 12.97 -21.00 -0.53
N VAL A 407 14.10 -20.91 -1.27
CA VAL A 407 14.14 -20.31 -2.61
C VAL A 407 13.10 -20.95 -3.54
N GLY A 408 12.67 -22.19 -3.23
CA GLY A 408 11.57 -22.84 -3.90
C GLY A 408 10.18 -22.44 -3.40
N ASP A 409 10.10 -21.80 -2.23
CA ASP A 409 8.83 -21.50 -1.56
C ASP A 409 8.40 -20.02 -1.70
N LEU A 410 9.37 -19.12 -1.88
CA LEU A 410 9.09 -17.73 -2.26
C LEU A 410 9.38 -17.59 -3.75
N LYS A 411 8.38 -17.32 -4.55
CA LYS A 411 8.60 -16.99 -5.95
C LYS A 411 9.47 -15.74 -6.01
N PRO A 412 10.54 -15.73 -6.83
CA PRO A 412 11.24 -14.49 -7.13
C PRO A 412 10.24 -13.54 -7.81
N TRP A 413 10.27 -12.31 -7.39
CA TRP A 413 9.46 -11.22 -7.94
C TRP A 413 10.04 -10.73 -9.25
#